data_38e1287a734e2b36aafc640f5d966e5e
#
_entry.id   38e1287a734e2b36aafc640f5d966e5e
#
_cell.length_a   1.000
_cell.length_b   1.000
_cell.length_c   1.000
_cell.angle_alpha   90.00
_cell.angle_beta   90.00
_cell.angle_gamma   90.00
#
_symmetry.space_group_name_H-M   'P 1'
#
loop_
_entity.id
_entity.type
_entity.pdbx_description
1 polymer ?
#
loop_
_entity_poly.entity_id
_entity_poly.type
_entity_poly.pdbx_seq_one_letter_code
_entity_poly.pdbx_strand_id
1 'polypeptide(L)'
;MKEIKKLSENTHYSAVDLGNLNDLMDYSLIHPVNKRLIEGKVFLKDVTNATGTEISFNSLPPHSEQPYFHIHRKNEETYIILKGFGFYQVDEDCFNIEEGSVIRVAPQGKRGICNSSDEAMIYMVIQSKENSLEEHTTADGERIPVEPKWR
;
A
#
# COMPACT_ATOMS: atom_id res chain seq x y z
N MET A 1 14.74 8.48 12.23
CA MET A 1 13.49 8.18 11.51
C MET A 1 13.68 8.66 10.09
N LYS A 2 13.53 7.78 9.12
CA LYS A 2 13.65 8.14 7.69
C LYS A 2 12.45 8.98 7.28
N GLU A 3 12.69 10.03 6.50
CA GLU A 3 11.65 10.92 5.98
C GLU A 3 11.44 10.67 4.48
N ILE A 4 10.21 10.84 4.02
CA ILE A 4 9.86 10.77 2.61
C ILE A 4 10.45 11.99 1.90
N LYS A 5 11.28 11.76 0.88
CA LYS A 5 11.88 12.83 0.11
C LYS A 5 10.89 13.38 -0.91
N LYS A 6 10.59 14.67 -0.85
CA LYS A 6 9.87 15.34 -1.92
C LYS A 6 10.81 15.54 -3.11
N LEU A 7 10.38 15.09 -4.30
CA LEU A 7 11.10 15.28 -5.56
C LEU A 7 10.65 16.55 -6.26
N SER A 8 9.33 16.71 -6.44
CA SER A 8 8.74 17.85 -7.13
C SER A 8 7.24 17.90 -6.91
N GLU A 9 6.64 19.08 -7.06
CA GLU A 9 5.18 19.22 -7.05
C GLU A 9 4.74 20.49 -7.78
N ASN A 10 3.49 20.49 -8.23
CA ASN A 10 2.74 21.67 -8.63
C ASN A 10 1.23 21.41 -8.46
N THR A 11 0.37 22.24 -9.04
CA THR A 11 -1.09 22.11 -8.96
C THR A 11 -1.64 20.79 -9.50
N HIS A 12 -0.91 20.09 -10.37
CA HIS A 12 -1.39 18.91 -11.08
C HIS A 12 -0.72 17.62 -10.62
N TYR A 13 0.37 17.67 -9.85
CA TYR A 13 1.07 16.48 -9.38
C TYR A 13 1.86 16.72 -8.10
N SER A 14 2.11 15.62 -7.40
CA SER A 14 3.09 15.51 -6.32
C SER A 14 3.96 14.28 -6.58
N ALA A 15 5.28 14.44 -6.48
CA ALA A 15 6.24 13.37 -6.66
C ALA A 15 7.12 13.23 -5.41
N VAL A 16 7.19 12.03 -4.88
CA VAL A 16 7.97 11.68 -3.70
C VAL A 16 8.84 10.46 -3.94
N ASP A 17 9.86 10.28 -3.14
CA ASP A 17 10.79 9.16 -3.19
C ASP A 17 10.93 8.52 -1.81
N LEU A 18 10.65 7.24 -1.71
CA LEU A 18 10.83 6.42 -0.52
C LEU A 18 12.26 5.84 -0.42
N GLY A 19 13.04 5.95 -1.49
CA GLY A 19 14.32 5.28 -1.60
C GLY A 19 14.17 3.78 -1.84
N ASN A 20 15.16 3.00 -1.39
CA ASN A 20 15.11 1.55 -1.51
C ASN A 20 14.01 0.97 -0.61
N LEU A 21 13.11 0.17 -1.19
CA LEU A 21 12.02 -0.45 -0.44
C LEU A 21 12.50 -1.50 0.58
N ASN A 22 13.71 -2.04 0.43
CA ASN A 22 14.29 -2.90 1.46
C ASN A 22 14.59 -2.15 2.77
N ASP A 23 14.65 -0.83 2.73
CA ASP A 23 14.90 0.05 3.89
C ASP A 23 13.60 0.56 4.52
N LEU A 24 12.44 -0.03 4.22
CA LEU A 24 11.15 0.40 4.78
C LEU A 24 11.12 0.33 6.31
N MET A 25 11.88 -0.56 6.93
CA MET A 25 11.98 -0.66 8.40
C MET A 25 12.57 0.60 9.06
N ASP A 26 13.25 1.46 8.29
CA ASP A 26 13.74 2.76 8.77
C ASP A 26 12.62 3.80 8.94
N TYR A 27 11.45 3.53 8.33
CA TYR A 27 10.26 4.33 8.53
C TYR A 27 9.48 3.87 9.75
N SER A 28 8.99 4.81 10.51
CA SER A 28 8.10 4.53 11.64
C SER A 28 7.04 5.61 11.78
N LEU A 29 5.92 5.26 12.35
CA LEU A 29 4.84 6.17 12.68
C LEU A 29 4.24 5.83 14.05
N ILE A 30 3.64 6.82 14.68
CA ILE A 30 2.88 6.63 15.91
C ILE A 30 1.41 6.41 15.55
N HIS A 31 0.88 5.26 15.94
CA HIS A 31 -0.54 4.96 15.72
C HIS A 31 -1.42 6.03 16.37
N PRO A 32 -2.36 6.66 15.63
CA PRO A 32 -3.09 7.84 16.14
C PRO A 32 -3.95 7.55 17.38
N VAL A 33 -4.45 6.34 17.52
CA VAL A 33 -5.36 5.95 18.60
C VAL A 33 -4.60 5.36 19.80
N ASN A 34 -3.89 4.25 19.60
CA ASN A 34 -3.26 3.51 20.70
C ASN A 34 -1.82 3.95 21.02
N LYS A 35 -1.28 4.92 20.29
CA LYS A 35 0.05 5.51 20.48
C LYS A 35 1.23 4.53 20.36
N ARG A 36 1.01 3.34 19.80
CA ARG A 36 2.09 2.38 19.56
C ARG A 36 2.95 2.83 18.38
N LEU A 37 4.24 2.57 18.48
CA LEU A 37 5.17 2.70 17.37
C LEU A 37 4.87 1.58 16.36
N ILE A 38 4.73 1.95 15.09
CA ILE A 38 4.62 1.04 13.95
C ILE A 38 5.83 1.28 13.08
N GLU A 39 6.65 0.26 12.91
CA GLU A 39 7.83 0.29 12.06
C GLU A 39 7.55 -0.39 10.71
N GLY A 40 8.30 -0.05 9.69
CA GLY A 40 8.17 -0.68 8.37
C GLY A 40 6.92 -0.28 7.60
N LYS A 41 6.27 0.81 7.98
CA LYS A 41 5.06 1.28 7.30
C LYS A 41 5.12 2.76 7.00
N VAL A 42 4.69 3.12 5.77
CA VAL A 42 4.58 4.50 5.32
C VAL A 42 3.28 4.72 4.56
N PHE A 43 2.60 5.81 4.85
CA PHE A 43 1.38 6.25 4.18
C PHE A 43 1.66 7.41 3.24
N LEU A 44 1.02 7.43 2.08
CA LEU A 44 1.34 8.39 1.01
C LEU A 44 0.27 9.46 0.78
N LYS A 45 -0.96 9.26 1.22
CA LYS A 45 -2.06 10.18 0.91
C LYS A 45 -1.72 11.65 1.23
N ASP A 46 -1.26 11.91 2.44
CA ASP A 46 -1.00 13.27 2.90
C ASP A 46 0.24 13.90 2.23
N VAL A 47 1.28 13.10 1.98
CA VAL A 47 2.52 13.60 1.33
C VAL A 47 2.39 13.78 -0.17
N THR A 48 1.38 13.16 -0.78
CA THR A 48 1.07 13.29 -2.21
C THR A 48 -0.18 14.12 -2.49
N ASN A 49 -0.90 14.55 -1.45
CA ASN A 49 -2.20 15.21 -1.56
C ASN A 49 -3.24 14.39 -2.35
N ALA A 50 -3.14 13.06 -2.31
CA ALA A 50 -4.09 12.18 -2.97
C ALA A 50 -5.49 12.31 -2.34
N THR A 51 -6.53 12.30 -3.15
CA THR A 51 -7.91 12.52 -2.71
C THR A 51 -8.79 11.26 -2.81
N GLY A 52 -8.46 10.35 -3.71
CA GLY A 52 -9.27 9.16 -4.02
C GLY A 52 -8.79 7.87 -3.35
N THR A 53 -7.52 7.80 -2.98
CA THR A 53 -6.91 6.60 -2.40
C THR A 53 -5.93 6.94 -1.29
N GLU A 54 -5.74 5.99 -0.35
CA GLU A 54 -4.57 5.91 0.51
C GLU A 54 -3.70 4.76 0.01
N ILE A 55 -2.47 5.04 -0.33
CA ILE A 55 -1.47 4.02 -0.66
C ILE A 55 -0.48 3.92 0.48
N SER A 56 -0.22 2.71 0.95
CA SER A 56 0.85 2.46 1.92
C SER A 56 1.82 1.41 1.42
N PHE A 57 3.10 1.59 1.74
CA PHE A 57 4.13 0.56 1.61
C PHE A 57 4.41 -0.01 2.98
N ASN A 58 4.60 -1.32 3.02
CA ASN A 58 4.70 -2.08 4.25
C ASN A 58 5.84 -3.09 4.14
N SER A 59 6.57 -3.27 5.24
CA SER A 59 7.56 -4.32 5.43
C SER A 59 7.13 -5.21 6.60
N LEU A 60 7.06 -6.51 6.37
CA LEU A 60 6.78 -7.50 7.40
C LEU A 60 8.04 -8.35 7.60
N PRO A 61 8.63 -8.38 8.80
CA PRO A 61 9.86 -9.12 9.08
C PRO A 61 9.78 -10.60 8.67
N PRO A 62 10.92 -11.30 8.50
CA PRO A 62 10.93 -12.74 8.25
C PRO A 62 10.15 -13.50 9.31
N HIS A 63 9.44 -14.55 8.90
CA HIS A 63 8.69 -15.46 9.80
C HIS A 63 7.78 -14.75 10.79
N SER A 64 7.13 -13.68 10.34
CA SER A 64 6.22 -12.88 11.18
C SER A 64 4.86 -12.70 10.52
N GLU A 65 3.89 -12.28 11.31
CA GLU A 65 2.54 -12.04 10.88
C GLU A 65 2.02 -10.69 11.37
N GLN A 66 1.02 -10.16 10.71
CA GLN A 66 0.30 -9.00 11.23
C GLN A 66 -0.42 -9.43 12.52
N PRO A 67 -0.24 -8.71 13.65
CA PRO A 67 -0.67 -9.20 14.97
C PRO A 67 -2.19 -9.12 15.22
N TYR A 68 -2.97 -8.81 14.21
CA TYR A 68 -4.43 -8.71 14.29
C TYR A 68 -5.09 -8.89 12.93
N PHE A 69 -6.29 -9.45 12.94
CA PHE A 69 -7.22 -9.38 11.82
C PHE A 69 -8.08 -8.12 11.94
N HIS A 70 -8.44 -7.53 10.81
CA HIS A 70 -9.28 -6.34 10.80
C HIS A 70 -10.26 -6.33 9.63
N ILE A 71 -11.23 -5.44 9.70
CA ILE A 71 -12.18 -5.10 8.65
C ILE A 71 -12.17 -3.59 8.43
N HIS A 72 -12.73 -3.14 7.34
CA HIS A 72 -13.07 -1.74 7.13
C HIS A 72 -14.60 -1.54 7.09
N ARG A 73 -15.04 -0.34 7.38
CA ARG A 73 -16.48 -0.02 7.34
C ARG A 73 -16.96 0.36 5.95
N LYS A 74 -16.11 0.99 5.15
CA LYS A 74 -16.46 1.60 3.86
C LYS A 74 -15.47 1.33 2.75
N ASN A 75 -14.21 1.03 3.09
CA ASN A 75 -13.12 0.95 2.12
C ASN A 75 -12.79 -0.49 1.79
N GLU A 76 -12.56 -0.76 0.53
CA GLU A 76 -11.86 -1.94 0.09
C GLU A 76 -10.36 -1.71 0.10
N GLU A 77 -9.60 -2.77 0.17
CA GLU A 77 -8.15 -2.74 0.07
C GLU A 77 -7.67 -3.69 -1.00
N THR A 78 -6.69 -3.25 -1.78
CA THR A 78 -5.95 -4.11 -2.71
C THR A 78 -4.51 -4.22 -2.22
N TYR A 79 -4.10 -5.45 -1.90
CA TYR A 79 -2.74 -5.80 -1.52
C TYR A 79 -1.98 -6.26 -2.75
N ILE A 80 -0.76 -5.79 -2.92
CA ILE A 80 0.16 -6.20 -3.99
C ILE A 80 1.46 -6.62 -3.36
N ILE A 81 1.85 -7.89 -3.52
CA ILE A 81 3.09 -8.42 -2.97
C ILE A 81 4.24 -8.06 -3.92
N LEU A 82 5.19 -7.29 -3.42
CA LEU A 82 6.33 -6.77 -4.18
C LEU A 82 7.61 -7.58 -3.95
N LYS A 83 7.69 -8.31 -2.82
CA LYS A 83 8.81 -9.19 -2.47
C LYS A 83 8.38 -10.16 -1.37
N GLY A 84 8.94 -11.37 -1.39
CA GLY A 84 8.68 -12.38 -0.37
C GLY A 84 7.50 -13.28 -0.70
N PHE A 85 7.21 -14.21 0.21
CA PHE A 85 6.09 -15.15 0.09
C PHE A 85 5.55 -15.51 1.48
N GLY A 86 4.33 -16.01 1.52
CA GLY A 86 3.69 -16.41 2.76
C GLY A 86 2.23 -16.77 2.58
N PHE A 87 1.40 -16.38 3.52
CA PHE A 87 -0.02 -16.67 3.54
C PHE A 87 -0.86 -15.40 3.68
N TYR A 88 -2.00 -15.43 3.06
CA TYR A 88 -3.04 -14.42 3.23
C TYR A 88 -4.33 -15.12 3.63
N GLN A 89 -5.04 -14.57 4.60
CA GLN A 89 -6.32 -15.10 5.04
C GLN A 89 -7.39 -14.03 4.91
N VAL A 90 -8.54 -14.42 4.37
CA VAL A 90 -9.78 -13.64 4.39
C VAL A 90 -10.89 -14.56 4.91
N ASP A 91 -11.51 -14.16 6.03
CA ASP A 91 -12.50 -14.98 6.72
C ASP A 91 -11.96 -16.39 7.02
N GLU A 92 -12.57 -17.45 6.47
CA GLU A 92 -12.14 -18.84 6.63
C GLU A 92 -11.17 -19.32 5.52
N ASP A 93 -10.95 -18.52 4.49
CA ASP A 93 -10.12 -18.90 3.36
C ASP A 93 -8.66 -18.45 3.60
N CYS A 94 -7.73 -19.40 3.59
CA CYS A 94 -6.30 -19.16 3.69
C CYS A 94 -5.59 -19.71 2.44
N PHE A 95 -4.74 -18.90 1.82
CA PHE A 95 -4.04 -19.25 0.59
C PHE A 95 -2.62 -18.68 0.54
N ASN A 96 -1.78 -19.30 -0.29
CA ASN A 96 -0.40 -18.86 -0.51
C ASN A 96 -0.37 -17.57 -1.31
N ILE A 97 0.58 -16.70 -0.96
CA ILE A 97 0.92 -15.48 -1.70
C ILE A 97 2.42 -15.40 -1.93
N GLU A 98 2.81 -14.78 -3.03
CA GLU A 98 4.20 -14.54 -3.41
C GLU A 98 4.32 -13.24 -4.21
N GLU A 99 5.53 -12.85 -4.57
CA GLU A 99 5.77 -11.70 -5.44
C GLU A 99 4.88 -11.75 -6.69
N GLY A 100 4.19 -10.65 -6.97
CA GLY A 100 3.19 -10.54 -8.04
C GLY A 100 1.77 -10.92 -7.64
N SER A 101 1.53 -11.48 -6.45
CA SER A 101 0.16 -11.73 -5.97
C SER A 101 -0.58 -10.43 -5.76
N VAL A 102 -1.83 -10.38 -6.21
CA VAL A 102 -2.74 -9.23 -6.03
C VAL A 102 -4.02 -9.72 -5.38
N ILE A 103 -4.38 -9.16 -4.23
CA ILE A 103 -5.53 -9.55 -3.43
C ILE A 103 -6.42 -8.32 -3.19
N ARG A 104 -7.62 -8.31 -3.74
CA ARG A 104 -8.65 -7.32 -3.39
C ARG A 104 -9.53 -7.87 -2.30
N VAL A 105 -9.72 -7.13 -1.23
CA VAL A 105 -10.58 -7.49 -0.09
C VAL A 105 -11.69 -6.45 0.06
N ALA A 106 -12.94 -6.92 0.07
CA ALA A 106 -14.11 -6.08 0.37
C ALA A 106 -14.06 -5.55 1.81
N PRO A 107 -14.79 -4.48 2.13
CA PRO A 107 -14.72 -3.86 3.45
C PRO A 107 -14.89 -4.83 4.62
N GLN A 108 -15.88 -5.72 4.55
CA GLN A 108 -16.25 -6.63 5.65
C GLN A 108 -15.39 -7.91 5.73
N GLY A 109 -14.53 -8.19 4.73
CA GLY A 109 -13.62 -9.35 4.79
C GLY A 109 -12.64 -9.20 5.94
N LYS A 110 -12.64 -10.15 6.89
CA LYS A 110 -11.66 -10.21 8.00
C LYS A 110 -10.34 -10.67 7.44
N ARG A 111 -9.32 -9.80 7.42
CA ARG A 111 -8.06 -10.09 6.72
C ARG A 111 -6.85 -10.06 7.62
N GLY A 112 -5.87 -10.88 7.26
CA GLY A 112 -4.56 -10.95 7.86
C GLY A 112 -3.52 -11.49 6.87
N ILE A 113 -2.25 -11.17 7.11
CA ILE A 113 -1.10 -11.53 6.28
C ILE A 113 0.03 -12.07 7.13
N CYS A 114 0.70 -13.10 6.63
CA CYS A 114 1.85 -13.76 7.25
C CYS A 114 3.01 -13.85 6.24
N ASN A 115 4.21 -13.51 6.69
CA ASN A 115 5.45 -13.71 5.95
C ASN A 115 6.09 -15.02 6.37
N SER A 116 6.23 -15.99 5.46
CA SER A 116 6.91 -17.28 5.70
C SER A 116 8.31 -17.32 5.10
N SER A 117 8.77 -16.24 4.46
CA SER A 117 10.09 -16.17 3.86
C SER A 117 11.19 -15.84 4.87
N ASP A 118 12.43 -16.15 4.51
CA ASP A 118 13.64 -15.82 5.27
C ASP A 118 14.07 -14.36 5.14
N GLU A 119 13.36 -13.60 4.32
CA GLU A 119 13.56 -12.16 4.12
C GLU A 119 12.30 -11.37 4.47
N ALA A 120 12.45 -10.04 4.61
CA ALA A 120 11.30 -9.18 4.79
C ALA A 120 10.37 -9.25 3.58
N MET A 121 9.08 -9.46 3.83
CA MET A 121 8.04 -9.32 2.82
C MET A 121 7.74 -7.83 2.61
N ILE A 122 7.75 -7.39 1.37
CA ILE A 122 7.38 -6.02 0.99
C ILE A 122 6.07 -6.06 0.22
N TYR A 123 5.11 -5.28 0.65
CA TYR A 123 3.83 -5.20 -0.02
C TYR A 123 3.26 -3.78 -0.01
N MET A 124 2.50 -3.48 -1.03
CA MET A 124 1.75 -2.24 -1.16
C MET A 124 0.27 -2.49 -0.89
N VAL A 125 -0.38 -1.57 -0.21
CA VAL A 125 -1.82 -1.59 -0.01
C VAL A 125 -2.42 -0.31 -0.59
N ILE A 126 -3.43 -0.50 -1.43
CA ILE A 126 -4.25 0.57 -1.99
C ILE A 126 -5.60 0.49 -1.31
N GLN A 127 -5.97 1.54 -0.57
CA GLN A 127 -7.25 1.64 0.10
C GLN A 127 -8.09 2.73 -0.58
N SER A 128 -9.31 2.38 -0.96
CA SER A 128 -10.27 3.31 -1.57
C SER A 128 -11.69 2.97 -1.13
N LYS A 129 -12.59 3.95 -1.22
CA LYS A 129 -14.00 3.70 -0.92
C LYS A 129 -14.58 2.69 -1.92
N GLU A 130 -15.24 1.65 -1.43
CA GLU A 130 -15.90 0.65 -2.27
C GLU A 130 -16.91 1.32 -3.23
N ASN A 131 -16.94 0.85 -4.48
CA ASN A 131 -17.81 1.37 -5.55
C ASN A 131 -17.62 2.86 -5.87
N SER A 132 -16.44 3.44 -5.60
CA SER A 132 -16.19 4.86 -5.91
C SER A 132 -15.60 5.10 -7.29
N LEU A 133 -15.12 4.08 -7.98
CA LEU A 133 -14.58 4.19 -9.32
C LEU A 133 -15.72 4.09 -10.36
N GLU A 134 -16.06 5.21 -10.96
CA GLU A 134 -17.16 5.32 -11.93
C GLU A 134 -16.67 5.00 -13.34
N GLU A 135 -15.54 5.58 -13.76
CA GLU A 135 -14.94 5.39 -15.07
C GLU A 135 -13.60 4.63 -14.92
N HIS A 136 -13.54 3.38 -15.38
CA HIS A 136 -12.39 2.49 -15.19
C HIS A 136 -11.68 2.08 -16.49
N THR A 137 -12.08 2.67 -17.61
CA THR A 137 -11.51 2.41 -18.92
C THR A 137 -10.80 3.65 -19.46
N THR A 138 -10.56 3.69 -20.77
CA THR A 138 -10.04 4.88 -21.45
C THR A 138 -11.08 5.98 -21.64
N ALA A 139 -12.33 5.79 -21.19
CA ALA A 139 -13.42 6.75 -21.39
C ALA A 139 -13.19 8.09 -20.65
N ASP A 140 -12.49 8.05 -19.51
CA ASP A 140 -12.08 9.25 -18.76
C ASP A 140 -10.78 9.88 -19.31
N GLY A 141 -10.07 9.18 -20.17
CA GLY A 141 -8.76 9.61 -20.69
C GLY A 141 -8.87 10.40 -22.00
N GLU A 142 -8.12 11.48 -22.12
CA GLU A 142 -7.96 12.27 -23.34
C GLU A 142 -6.49 12.30 -23.77
N ARG A 143 -6.23 12.12 -25.08
CA ARG A 143 -4.88 12.20 -25.63
C ARG A 143 -4.55 13.65 -25.99
N ILE A 144 -3.52 14.19 -25.36
CA ILE A 144 -3.03 15.55 -25.60
C ILE A 144 -1.65 15.47 -26.28
N PRO A 145 -1.45 16.13 -27.44
CA PRO A 145 -0.14 16.18 -28.12
C PRO A 145 0.81 17.08 -27.32
N VAL A 146 1.88 16.49 -26.77
CA VAL A 146 2.92 17.21 -26.02
C VAL A 146 4.28 16.64 -26.40
N GLU A 147 5.26 17.51 -26.60
CA GLU A 147 6.66 17.10 -26.80
C GLU A 147 7.31 16.71 -25.46
N PRO A 148 7.87 15.48 -25.36
CA PRO A 148 8.55 15.02 -24.15
C PRO A 148 9.80 15.86 -23.86
N LYS A 149 10.00 16.21 -22.56
CA LYS A 149 11.20 16.98 -22.13
C LYS A 149 12.37 16.10 -21.64
N TRP A 150 12.24 14.79 -21.68
CA TRP A 150 13.30 13.84 -21.30
C TRP A 150 14.13 13.34 -22.51
N ARG A 151 13.98 13.91 -23.68
CA ARG A 151 14.75 13.65 -24.90
C ARG A 151 15.65 14.83 -25.24
#